data_bab8102f40760f60bb567f36baef929a
#
_entry.id   bab8102f40760f60bb567f36baef929a
#
_cell.length_a   1.000
_cell.length_b   1.000
_cell.length_c   1.000
_cell.angle_alpha   90.00
_cell.angle_beta   90.00
_cell.angle_gamma   90.00
#
_symmetry.space_group_name_H-M   'P 1'
#
loop_
_entity.id
_entity.type
_entity.pdbx_description
1 polymer ?
#
loop_
_entity_poly.entity_id
_entity_poly.type
_entity_poly.pdbx_seq_one_letter_code
_entity_poly.pdbx_strand_id
1 'polypeptide(L)'
;MDGEETDTMRRLFYILMVLPMMVHAEHLFEMGIHGGVAGWSSKMVYVNKQVGFQGGAQVYYTYLSPYVIGFRTGLSLDCHQAGFAKTNYEDQYTTIDFDNQRMEIDYTIGRLTERYISWSVGVPLQVALSYDRFLFYVGAKAVFPMSTSWKQKAAHTALSVYYPDYNNRVEESFPLAASRDFEMSNSGKTDLPKVQWWLATELSYRIPLHTWSRNHRSYLIVGAYFDYCFTPYSPVHSSVESMIMLSDTRDGFPLQRLLTPVMEATRQGRQLVSQCALFDVGIKLSYALSPYDRETRQKSFPCRCLPFSR
;
A
#
# COMPACT_ATOMS: atom_id res chain seq x y z
N MET A 1 8.75 -48.72 18.30
CA MET A 1 8.10 -48.71 16.96
C MET A 1 6.66 -48.22 16.97
N ASP A 2 6.08 -47.90 18.14
CA ASP A 2 4.64 -47.56 18.26
C ASP A 2 4.26 -46.10 18.07
N GLY A 3 5.25 -45.22 17.91
CA GLY A 3 4.98 -43.77 17.78
C GLY A 3 4.66 -43.29 16.35
N GLU A 4 5.16 -43.99 15.36
CA GLU A 4 5.03 -43.59 13.94
C GLU A 4 3.68 -44.01 13.35
N GLU A 5 3.13 -45.12 13.83
CA GLU A 5 1.83 -45.66 13.41
C GLU A 5 0.67 -44.79 13.92
N THR A 6 0.79 -44.28 15.15
CA THR A 6 -0.21 -43.38 15.76
C THR A 6 -0.26 -42.01 15.08
N ASP A 7 0.86 -41.50 14.59
CA ASP A 7 0.90 -40.19 13.90
C ASP A 7 0.31 -40.27 12.48
N THR A 8 0.55 -41.42 11.81
CA THR A 8 -0.03 -41.70 10.49
C THR A 8 -1.56 -41.88 10.57
N MET A 9 -2.05 -42.59 11.57
CA MET A 9 -3.49 -42.76 11.83
C MET A 9 -4.17 -41.44 12.18
N ARG A 10 -3.54 -40.55 12.93
CA ARG A 10 -4.04 -39.21 13.21
C ARG A 10 -4.12 -38.35 11.94
N ARG A 11 -3.11 -38.39 11.11
CA ARG A 11 -3.10 -37.66 9.82
C ARG A 11 -4.19 -38.20 8.89
N LEU A 12 -4.35 -39.51 8.81
CA LEU A 12 -5.42 -40.13 8.03
C LEU A 12 -6.82 -39.74 8.53
N PHE A 13 -6.99 -39.69 9.84
CA PHE A 13 -8.24 -39.24 10.46
C PHE A 13 -8.59 -37.81 10.17
N TYR A 14 -7.60 -36.88 10.19
CA TYR A 14 -7.80 -35.49 9.80
C TYR A 14 -8.13 -35.37 8.32
N ILE A 15 -7.45 -36.13 7.44
CA ILE A 15 -7.75 -36.15 6.01
C ILE A 15 -9.17 -36.70 5.77
N LEU A 16 -9.57 -37.75 6.45
CA LEU A 16 -10.90 -38.35 6.33
C LEU A 16 -12.02 -37.43 6.86
N MET A 17 -11.74 -36.63 7.90
CA MET A 17 -12.68 -35.63 8.42
C MET A 17 -12.82 -34.41 7.49
N VAL A 18 -11.75 -34.02 6.78
CA VAL A 18 -11.77 -32.89 5.89
C VAL A 18 -12.38 -33.23 4.53
N LEU A 19 -12.23 -34.47 4.05
CA LEU A 19 -12.77 -34.91 2.76
C LEU A 19 -14.29 -34.72 2.59
N PRO A 20 -15.15 -35.14 3.55
CA PRO A 20 -16.60 -34.95 3.41
C PRO A 20 -17.04 -33.47 3.50
N MET A 21 -16.23 -32.63 4.14
CA MET A 21 -16.48 -31.17 4.15
C MET A 21 -16.28 -30.54 2.77
N MET A 22 -15.41 -31.09 1.94
CA MET A 22 -15.14 -30.57 0.59
C MET A 22 -16.27 -30.88 -0.41
N VAL A 23 -17.03 -31.95 -0.22
CA VAL A 23 -18.05 -32.41 -1.18
C VAL A 23 -19.31 -31.53 -1.19
N HIS A 24 -19.58 -30.79 -0.12
CA HIS A 24 -20.77 -29.92 -0.01
C HIS A 24 -20.40 -28.43 0.04
N ALA A 25 -19.20 -28.08 -0.34
CA ALA A 25 -18.69 -26.71 -0.30
C ALA A 25 -19.13 -25.89 -1.52
N GLU A 26 -19.34 -24.59 -1.32
CA GLU A 26 -19.50 -23.63 -2.41
C GLU A 26 -18.11 -23.13 -2.85
N HIS A 27 -17.84 -23.25 -4.13
CA HIS A 27 -16.61 -22.76 -4.74
C HIS A 27 -16.94 -21.49 -5.54
N LEU A 28 -16.28 -20.38 -5.26
CA LEU A 28 -16.44 -19.13 -5.98
C LEU A 28 -15.14 -18.75 -6.69
N PHE A 29 -15.22 -18.61 -8.01
CA PHE A 29 -14.18 -18.02 -8.82
C PHE A 29 -14.55 -16.57 -9.12
N GLU A 30 -13.79 -15.65 -8.62
CA GLU A 30 -14.09 -14.23 -8.64
C GLU A 30 -13.06 -13.48 -9.46
N MET A 31 -13.50 -12.61 -10.38
CA MET A 31 -12.65 -11.62 -11.05
C MET A 31 -13.29 -10.24 -10.92
N GLY A 32 -12.47 -9.23 -10.69
CA GLY A 32 -12.99 -7.90 -10.45
C GLY A 32 -11.96 -6.81 -10.46
N ILE A 33 -12.47 -5.61 -10.26
CA ILE A 33 -11.70 -4.39 -10.09
C ILE A 33 -12.01 -3.77 -8.73
N HIS A 34 -11.07 -3.02 -8.24
CA HIS A 34 -11.24 -2.26 -7.01
C HIS A 34 -10.59 -0.88 -7.14
N GLY A 35 -11.07 0.05 -6.35
CA GLY A 35 -10.51 1.39 -6.33
C GLY A 35 -10.92 2.14 -5.07
N GLY A 36 -10.09 3.09 -4.70
CA GLY A 36 -10.30 3.84 -3.47
C GLY A 36 -9.21 4.87 -3.23
N VAL A 37 -8.98 5.13 -1.96
CA VAL A 37 -7.98 6.06 -1.50
C VAL A 37 -6.86 5.34 -0.77
N ALA A 38 -5.64 5.79 -1.01
CA ALA A 38 -4.43 5.33 -0.34
C ALA A 38 -3.82 6.47 0.48
N GLY A 39 -3.18 6.13 1.57
CA GLY A 39 -2.51 7.11 2.40
C GLY A 39 -1.39 6.52 3.26
N TRP A 40 -0.58 7.42 3.82
CA TRP A 40 0.49 7.05 4.73
C TRP A 40 0.01 7.07 6.18
N SER A 41 0.21 5.99 6.90
CA SER A 41 0.17 5.94 8.36
C SER A 41 1.60 6.02 8.88
N SER A 42 2.01 7.19 9.36
CA SER A 42 3.39 7.42 9.84
C SER A 42 3.42 8.54 10.85
N LYS A 43 4.46 8.57 11.67
CA LYS A 43 4.77 9.73 12.51
C LYS A 43 5.59 10.70 11.67
N MET A 44 5.07 11.88 11.41
CA MET A 44 5.71 12.96 10.67
C MET A 44 5.81 14.18 11.56
N VAL A 45 6.94 14.86 11.49
CA VAL A 45 7.18 16.01 12.37
C VAL A 45 7.01 17.34 11.63
N TYR A 46 7.41 17.40 10.35
CA TYR A 46 7.49 18.68 9.62
C TYR A 46 6.73 18.72 8.30
N VAL A 47 6.19 17.60 7.84
CA VAL A 47 5.47 17.49 6.56
C VAL A 47 4.07 16.92 6.79
N ASN A 48 3.15 17.23 5.88
CA ASN A 48 1.78 16.75 5.92
C ASN A 48 1.61 15.56 4.98
N LYS A 49 0.81 14.59 5.40
CA LYS A 49 0.41 13.45 4.56
C LYS A 49 -0.54 13.93 3.47
N GLN A 50 -0.31 13.47 2.26
CA GLN A 50 -1.22 13.67 1.15
C GLN A 50 -1.85 12.33 0.78
N VAL A 51 -3.18 12.30 0.84
CA VAL A 51 -3.97 11.15 0.39
C VAL A 51 -3.91 11.08 -1.13
N GLY A 52 -3.72 9.89 -1.65
CA GLY A 52 -3.75 9.60 -3.06
C GLY A 52 -4.86 8.62 -3.43
N PHE A 53 -4.71 7.95 -4.55
CA PHE A 53 -5.66 6.94 -4.99
C PHE A 53 -5.02 5.54 -4.96
N GLN A 54 -5.88 4.54 -4.90
CA GLN A 54 -5.52 3.16 -5.09
C GLN A 54 -6.51 2.56 -6.08
N GLY A 55 -6.03 1.65 -6.95
CA GLY A 55 -6.88 0.93 -7.87
C GLY A 55 -6.16 -0.30 -8.40
N GLY A 56 -6.94 -1.28 -8.82
CA GLY A 56 -6.37 -2.53 -9.31
C GLY A 56 -7.39 -3.51 -9.87
N ALA A 57 -6.87 -4.66 -10.24
CA ALA A 57 -7.64 -5.82 -10.70
C ALA A 57 -7.28 -7.05 -9.88
N GLN A 58 -8.22 -7.98 -9.78
CA GLN A 58 -8.04 -9.16 -8.94
C GLN A 58 -8.71 -10.39 -9.51
N VAL A 59 -8.12 -11.55 -9.21
CA VAL A 59 -8.70 -12.87 -9.46
C VAL A 59 -8.56 -13.68 -8.20
N TYR A 60 -9.70 -14.07 -7.62
CA TYR A 60 -9.75 -14.78 -6.35
C TYR A 60 -10.51 -16.09 -6.46
N TYR A 61 -10.11 -17.01 -5.63
CA TYR A 61 -10.80 -18.25 -5.36
C TYR A 61 -11.24 -18.26 -3.90
N THR A 62 -12.53 -18.48 -3.67
CA THR A 62 -13.10 -18.61 -2.34
C THR A 62 -13.73 -19.99 -2.18
N TYR A 63 -13.37 -20.67 -1.15
CA TYR A 63 -13.97 -21.90 -0.68
C TYR A 63 -14.86 -21.56 0.52
N LEU A 64 -16.13 -21.93 0.46
CA LEU A 64 -17.09 -21.76 1.55
C LEU A 64 -17.57 -23.13 2.00
N SER A 65 -17.31 -23.46 3.25
CA SER A 65 -17.87 -24.63 3.91
C SER A 65 -19.38 -24.46 4.11
N PRO A 66 -20.16 -25.52 4.17
CA PRO A 66 -21.59 -25.45 4.50
C PRO A 66 -21.88 -24.84 5.88
N TYR A 67 -20.87 -24.65 6.72
CA TYR A 67 -20.98 -24.09 8.07
C TYR A 67 -20.62 -22.62 8.19
N VAL A 68 -20.74 -21.82 7.11
CA VAL A 68 -20.51 -20.37 7.16
C VAL A 68 -19.06 -19.93 7.05
N ILE A 69 -18.10 -20.81 7.32
CA ILE A 69 -16.66 -20.47 7.35
C ILE A 69 -15.96 -21.03 6.11
N GLY A 70 -15.10 -20.24 5.52
CA GLY A 70 -14.29 -20.63 4.39
C GLY A 70 -12.93 -19.95 4.37
N PHE A 71 -12.26 -20.04 3.23
CA PHE A 71 -11.02 -19.31 2.99
C PHE A 71 -11.00 -18.72 1.59
N ARG A 72 -10.27 -17.63 1.42
CA ARG A 72 -10.06 -16.97 0.12
C ARG A 72 -8.57 -16.79 -0.12
N THR A 73 -8.16 -17.05 -1.37
CA THR A 73 -6.82 -16.78 -1.89
C THR A 73 -6.90 -16.37 -3.34
N GLY A 74 -5.79 -15.92 -3.92
CA GLY A 74 -5.71 -15.54 -5.33
C GLY A 74 -4.61 -14.54 -5.60
N LEU A 75 -4.83 -13.70 -6.61
CA LEU A 75 -3.88 -12.69 -7.05
C LEU A 75 -4.58 -11.34 -7.22
N SER A 76 -3.91 -10.28 -6.83
CA SER A 76 -4.29 -8.90 -7.17
C SER A 76 -3.11 -8.18 -7.84
N LEU A 77 -3.42 -7.29 -8.75
CA LEU A 77 -2.50 -6.30 -9.31
C LEU A 77 -2.97 -4.93 -8.84
N ASP A 78 -2.14 -4.29 -8.04
CA ASP A 78 -2.51 -3.07 -7.34
C ASP A 78 -1.60 -1.91 -7.77
N CYS A 79 -2.17 -0.72 -7.94
CA CYS A 79 -1.47 0.53 -8.12
C CYS A 79 -1.83 1.46 -6.96
N HIS A 80 -0.84 1.86 -6.17
CA HIS A 80 -1.01 2.76 -5.04
C HIS A 80 -0.34 4.08 -5.32
N GLN A 81 -1.03 5.17 -5.04
CA GLN A 81 -0.46 6.52 -5.05
C GLN A 81 -0.70 7.17 -3.70
N ALA A 82 0.36 7.64 -3.07
CA ALA A 82 0.30 8.44 -1.85
C ALA A 82 1.43 9.47 -1.86
N GLY A 83 1.38 10.49 -1.00
CA GLY A 83 2.39 11.52 -1.05
C GLY A 83 2.52 12.34 0.23
N PHE A 84 3.35 13.39 0.10
CA PHE A 84 3.62 14.37 1.13
C PHE A 84 3.45 15.77 0.57
N ALA A 85 3.05 16.71 1.41
CA ALA A 85 2.97 18.11 1.07
C ALA A 85 3.36 18.98 2.25
N LYS A 86 3.96 20.12 1.99
CA LYS A 86 4.23 21.16 2.98
C LYS A 86 4.18 22.52 2.33
N THR A 87 3.63 23.46 3.04
CA THR A 87 3.72 24.89 2.72
C THR A 87 4.65 25.56 3.72
N ASN A 88 5.43 26.50 3.24
CA ASN A 88 6.38 27.29 4.06
C ASN A 88 7.31 26.37 4.90
N TYR A 89 8.07 25.54 4.19
CA TYR A 89 9.11 24.73 4.82
C TYR A 89 10.40 25.53 4.90
N GLU A 90 10.95 25.69 6.10
CA GLU A 90 12.18 26.42 6.35
C GLU A 90 13.17 25.47 7.04
N ASP A 91 14.40 25.51 6.59
CA ASP A 91 15.47 24.72 7.21
C ASP A 91 16.83 25.37 6.98
N GLN A 92 17.80 24.99 7.76
CA GLN A 92 19.19 25.42 7.65
C GLN A 92 20.13 24.25 7.89
N TYR A 93 21.27 24.27 7.22
CA TYR A 93 22.34 23.33 7.45
C TYR A 93 23.71 23.98 7.22
N THR A 94 24.74 23.39 7.84
CA THR A 94 26.11 23.85 7.69
C THR A 94 26.87 22.86 6.82
N THR A 95 27.66 23.36 5.87
CA THR A 95 28.54 22.54 5.03
C THR A 95 29.86 23.27 4.83
N ILE A 96 30.76 22.66 4.10
CA ILE A 96 32.09 23.22 3.77
C ILE A 96 32.14 23.35 2.26
N ASP A 97 32.60 24.49 1.76
CA ASP A 97 32.81 24.72 0.33
C ASP A 97 34.13 24.08 -0.18
N PHE A 98 34.42 24.23 -1.47
CA PHE A 98 35.61 23.67 -2.10
C PHE A 98 36.95 24.31 -1.59
N ASP A 99 36.88 25.52 -1.03
CA ASP A 99 38.01 26.19 -0.39
C ASP A 99 38.16 25.82 1.09
N ASN A 100 37.41 24.80 1.54
CA ASN A 100 37.38 24.32 2.92
C ASN A 100 36.87 25.40 3.91
N GLN A 101 36.03 26.31 3.45
CA GLN A 101 35.40 27.35 4.25
C GLN A 101 34.05 26.90 4.74
N ARG A 102 33.73 27.20 5.98
CA ARG A 102 32.43 26.89 6.57
C ARG A 102 31.39 27.82 5.97
N MET A 103 30.29 27.24 5.46
CA MET A 103 29.11 27.97 5.01
C MET A 103 27.85 27.48 5.67
N GLU A 104 26.97 28.40 6.00
CA GLU A 104 25.63 28.16 6.51
C GLU A 104 24.63 28.44 5.38
N ILE A 105 23.76 27.49 5.13
CA ILE A 105 22.80 27.55 4.05
C ILE A 105 21.40 27.59 4.66
N ASP A 106 20.74 28.75 4.48
CA ASP A 106 19.34 28.94 4.84
C ASP A 106 18.48 28.80 3.59
N TYR A 107 17.41 28.03 3.67
CA TYR A 107 16.49 27.93 2.57
C TYR A 107 15.02 27.84 3.01
N THR A 108 14.17 28.37 2.15
CA THR A 108 12.72 28.30 2.32
C THR A 108 12.09 27.70 1.07
N ILE A 109 11.09 26.82 1.26
CA ILE A 109 10.28 26.23 0.19
C ILE A 109 8.84 26.66 0.43
N GLY A 110 8.31 27.54 -0.41
CA GLY A 110 6.94 28.02 -0.29
C GLY A 110 5.91 26.91 -0.46
N ARG A 111 6.15 25.99 -1.41
CA ARG A 111 5.28 24.82 -1.64
C ARG A 111 6.09 23.61 -2.04
N LEU A 112 6.06 22.58 -1.20
CA LEU A 112 6.63 21.27 -1.46
C LEU A 112 5.50 20.28 -1.73
N THR A 113 5.64 19.47 -2.76
CA THR A 113 4.77 18.32 -3.04
C THR A 113 5.59 17.15 -3.50
N GLU A 114 5.31 15.97 -2.95
CA GLU A 114 5.97 14.73 -3.33
C GLU A 114 4.92 13.63 -3.46
N ARG A 115 5.00 12.85 -4.53
CA ARG A 115 4.07 11.75 -4.83
C ARG A 115 4.84 10.49 -5.11
N TYR A 116 4.42 9.41 -4.50
CA TYR A 116 4.88 8.04 -4.73
C TYR A 116 3.83 7.28 -5.51
N ILE A 117 4.28 6.52 -6.51
CA ILE A 117 3.44 5.60 -7.28
C ILE A 117 4.11 4.24 -7.21
N SER A 118 3.39 3.25 -6.71
CA SER A 118 3.87 1.87 -6.57
C SER A 118 2.94 0.91 -7.28
N TRP A 119 3.52 0.04 -8.10
CA TRP A 119 2.85 -1.11 -8.68
C TRP A 119 3.24 -2.36 -7.90
N SER A 120 2.28 -3.20 -7.57
CA SER A 120 2.51 -4.39 -6.77
C SER A 120 1.60 -5.55 -7.15
N VAL A 121 2.05 -6.76 -6.84
CA VAL A 121 1.24 -7.98 -6.91
C VAL A 121 0.93 -8.42 -5.48
N GLY A 122 -0.33 -8.69 -5.19
CA GLY A 122 -0.80 -9.14 -3.89
C GLY A 122 -1.29 -10.58 -3.92
N VAL A 123 -1.00 -11.33 -2.86
CA VAL A 123 -1.50 -12.69 -2.63
C VAL A 123 -2.22 -12.69 -1.28
N PRO A 124 -3.58 -12.65 -1.26
CA PRO A 124 -4.33 -12.71 -0.02
C PRO A 124 -4.45 -14.14 0.49
N LEU A 125 -4.44 -14.27 1.81
CA LEU A 125 -4.83 -15.44 2.57
C LEU A 125 -5.81 -14.98 3.63
N GLN A 126 -7.10 -15.19 3.38
CA GLN A 126 -8.17 -14.65 4.22
C GLN A 126 -9.15 -15.74 4.63
N VAL A 127 -9.63 -15.62 5.85
CA VAL A 127 -10.82 -16.36 6.31
C VAL A 127 -12.04 -15.68 5.71
N ALA A 128 -12.94 -16.47 5.17
CA ALA A 128 -14.21 -16.04 4.64
C ALA A 128 -15.35 -16.44 5.59
N LEU A 129 -16.20 -15.49 5.92
CA LEU A 129 -17.44 -15.73 6.66
C LEU A 129 -18.62 -15.38 5.77
N SER A 130 -19.56 -16.30 5.62
CA SER A 130 -20.73 -16.11 4.78
C SER A 130 -22.00 -16.11 5.63
N TYR A 131 -22.79 -15.03 5.54
CA TYR A 131 -24.08 -14.93 6.18
C TYR A 131 -25.11 -14.44 5.16
N ASP A 132 -25.99 -15.31 4.72
CA ASP A 132 -26.95 -15.08 3.63
C ASP A 132 -26.26 -14.56 2.36
N ARG A 133 -26.44 -13.30 2.03
CA ARG A 133 -25.81 -12.63 0.87
C ARG A 133 -24.53 -11.85 1.22
N PHE A 134 -24.23 -11.72 2.50
CA PHE A 134 -23.04 -11.04 2.95
C PHE A 134 -21.84 -11.97 3.02
N LEU A 135 -20.70 -11.45 2.60
CA LEU A 135 -19.39 -12.08 2.72
C LEU A 135 -18.47 -11.15 3.48
N PHE A 136 -17.88 -11.63 4.54
CA PHE A 136 -16.86 -10.93 5.29
C PHE A 136 -15.55 -11.69 5.16
N TYR A 137 -14.49 -10.97 4.80
CA TYR A 137 -13.16 -11.52 4.64
C TYR A 137 -12.19 -10.80 5.57
N VAL A 138 -11.34 -11.55 6.24
CA VAL A 138 -10.27 -11.00 7.08
C VAL A 138 -9.06 -11.91 7.03
N GLY A 139 -7.87 -11.33 6.92
CA GLY A 139 -6.64 -12.11 6.90
C GLY A 139 -5.42 -11.31 6.52
N ALA A 140 -4.36 -12.02 6.15
CA ALA A 140 -3.12 -11.42 5.68
C ALA A 140 -3.07 -11.40 4.15
N LYS A 141 -2.42 -10.36 3.60
CA LYS A 141 -2.09 -10.24 2.17
C LYS A 141 -0.58 -10.02 2.08
N ALA A 142 0.11 -10.91 1.38
CA ALA A 142 1.50 -10.70 1.00
C ALA A 142 1.53 -9.84 -0.26
N VAL A 143 2.20 -8.70 -0.20
CA VAL A 143 2.31 -7.74 -1.31
C VAL A 143 3.76 -7.67 -1.74
N PHE A 144 3.98 -7.82 -3.04
CA PHE A 144 5.28 -7.80 -3.72
C PHE A 144 5.36 -6.53 -4.58
N PRO A 145 6.03 -5.46 -4.11
CA PRO A 145 6.25 -4.28 -4.93
C PRO A 145 7.11 -4.62 -6.14
N MET A 146 6.63 -4.28 -7.35
CA MET A 146 7.35 -4.49 -8.61
C MET A 146 8.14 -3.26 -9.02
N SER A 147 7.56 -2.09 -8.81
CA SER A 147 8.17 -0.82 -9.17
C SER A 147 7.58 0.29 -8.32
N THR A 148 8.44 1.07 -7.70
CA THR A 148 8.05 2.28 -6.98
C THR A 148 8.84 3.45 -7.49
N SER A 149 8.14 4.49 -7.89
CA SER A 149 8.73 5.75 -8.34
C SER A 149 8.17 6.92 -7.54
N TRP A 150 8.97 7.95 -7.42
CA TRP A 150 8.56 9.18 -6.76
C TRP A 150 8.82 10.39 -7.66
N LYS A 151 8.01 11.42 -7.49
CA LYS A 151 8.18 12.73 -8.12
C LYS A 151 7.98 13.81 -7.07
N GLN A 152 8.95 14.71 -7.00
CA GLN A 152 8.95 15.83 -6.06
C GLN A 152 9.02 17.15 -6.81
N LYS A 153 8.28 18.14 -6.32
CA LYS A 153 8.30 19.50 -6.82
C LYS A 153 8.35 20.47 -5.65
N ALA A 154 9.32 21.37 -5.69
CA ALA A 154 9.47 22.49 -4.78
C ALA A 154 9.28 23.80 -5.59
N ALA A 155 8.32 24.61 -5.19
CA ALA A 155 8.01 25.88 -5.83
C ALA A 155 8.14 27.03 -4.83
N HIS A 156 8.40 28.22 -5.33
CA HIS A 156 8.67 29.42 -4.52
C HIS A 156 9.80 29.18 -3.53
N THR A 157 10.90 28.64 -4.03
CA THR A 157 12.07 28.33 -3.21
C THR A 157 13.01 29.54 -3.16
N ALA A 158 13.50 29.89 -1.98
CA ALA A 158 14.56 30.87 -1.77
C ALA A 158 15.73 30.21 -1.04
N LEU A 159 16.93 30.61 -1.40
CA LEU A 159 18.17 30.09 -0.85
C LEU A 159 19.10 31.25 -0.52
N SER A 160 19.75 31.20 0.63
CA SER A 160 20.73 32.19 1.09
C SER A 160 21.94 31.46 1.67
N VAL A 161 23.11 31.90 1.32
CA VAL A 161 24.39 31.36 1.81
C VAL A 161 25.10 32.43 2.65
N TYR A 162 25.55 32.02 3.84
CA TYR A 162 26.26 32.87 4.76
C TYR A 162 27.61 32.24 5.13
N TYR A 163 28.69 33.03 5.08
CA TYR A 163 30.03 32.63 5.49
C TYR A 163 30.34 33.23 6.87
N PRO A 164 30.27 32.44 7.96
CA PRO A 164 30.47 32.94 9.32
C PRO A 164 31.86 33.54 9.54
N ASP A 165 32.89 32.93 8.96
CA ASP A 165 34.29 33.35 9.16
C ASP A 165 34.60 34.71 8.59
N TYR A 166 33.82 35.16 7.59
CA TYR A 166 33.95 36.47 6.95
C TYR A 166 32.82 37.42 7.32
N ASN A 167 31.86 36.99 8.11
CA ASN A 167 30.63 37.73 8.40
C ASN A 167 29.98 38.26 7.12
N ASN A 168 30.00 37.47 6.06
CA ASN A 168 29.56 37.87 4.75
C ASN A 168 28.40 36.96 4.26
N ARG A 169 27.35 37.59 3.74
CA ARG A 169 26.25 36.92 3.08
C ARG A 169 26.43 37.06 1.57
N VAL A 170 26.36 35.95 0.86
CA VAL A 170 26.46 35.96 -0.61
C VAL A 170 25.29 36.73 -1.20
N GLU A 171 25.60 37.80 -1.96
CA GLU A 171 24.60 38.65 -2.60
C GLU A 171 23.91 37.91 -3.75
N GLU A 172 22.74 38.46 -4.18
CA GLU A 172 21.94 37.93 -5.28
C GLU A 172 22.66 37.93 -6.64
N SER A 173 23.81 38.61 -6.76
CA SER A 173 24.69 38.57 -7.93
C SER A 173 25.27 37.19 -8.27
N PHE A 174 25.22 36.23 -7.31
CA PHE A 174 25.52 34.83 -7.56
C PHE A 174 24.21 34.04 -7.69
N PRO A 175 23.62 33.91 -8.88
CA PRO A 175 22.26 33.39 -9.08
C PRO A 175 22.08 31.92 -8.67
N LEU A 176 23.18 31.22 -8.40
CA LEU A 176 23.17 29.83 -7.93
C LEU A 176 23.21 29.70 -6.41
N ALA A 177 23.84 30.66 -5.72
CA ALA A 177 24.04 30.62 -4.27
C ALA A 177 23.01 31.43 -3.48
N ALA A 178 22.47 32.50 -4.08
CA ALA A 178 21.42 33.31 -3.47
C ALA A 178 20.36 33.61 -4.52
N SER A 179 19.26 32.94 -4.51
CA SER A 179 18.20 33.08 -5.51
C SER A 179 16.85 33.01 -4.83
N ARG A 180 15.96 33.87 -5.25
CA ARG A 180 14.58 33.94 -4.77
C ARG A 180 13.60 33.44 -5.85
N ASP A 181 12.56 32.79 -5.40
CA ASP A 181 11.42 32.37 -6.24
C ASP A 181 11.80 31.47 -7.45
N PHE A 182 12.54 30.40 -7.17
CA PHE A 182 12.83 29.39 -8.19
C PHE A 182 12.06 28.09 -7.95
N GLU A 183 11.89 27.31 -9.00
CA GLU A 183 11.29 25.98 -8.95
C GLU A 183 12.37 24.90 -9.09
N MET A 184 12.19 23.83 -8.30
CA MET A 184 12.98 22.61 -8.41
C MET A 184 12.06 21.42 -8.60
N SER A 185 12.50 20.44 -9.36
CA SER A 185 11.82 19.16 -9.48
C SER A 185 12.84 18.03 -9.51
N ASN A 186 12.50 16.95 -8.86
CA ASN A 186 13.30 15.72 -8.88
C ASN A 186 12.37 14.51 -8.98
N SER A 187 12.90 13.41 -9.48
CA SER A 187 12.17 12.15 -9.59
C SER A 187 13.15 10.99 -9.55
N GLY A 188 12.71 9.87 -9.00
CA GLY A 188 13.55 8.71 -8.87
C GLY A 188 12.75 7.44 -8.63
N LYS A 189 13.49 6.38 -8.36
CA LYS A 189 12.93 5.10 -7.91
C LYS A 189 13.30 4.91 -6.45
N THR A 190 12.46 4.21 -5.73
CA THR A 190 12.68 3.82 -4.33
C THR A 190 12.53 2.32 -4.21
N ASP A 191 13.45 1.70 -3.53
CA ASP A 191 13.39 0.27 -3.23
C ASP A 191 12.57 0.07 -1.96
N LEU A 192 11.36 -0.47 -2.12
CA LEU A 192 10.54 -0.94 -1.01
C LEU A 192 10.96 -2.35 -0.58
N PRO A 193 10.61 -2.80 0.64
CA PRO A 193 10.81 -4.18 1.06
C PRO A 193 10.24 -5.15 0.02
N LYS A 194 10.99 -6.19 -0.33
CA LYS A 194 10.61 -7.18 -1.36
C LYS A 194 9.26 -7.84 -1.07
N VAL A 195 8.93 -7.98 0.19
CA VAL A 195 7.64 -8.52 0.65
C VAL A 195 7.11 -7.60 1.74
N GLN A 196 5.87 -7.19 1.58
CA GLN A 196 5.13 -6.42 2.56
C GLN A 196 3.94 -7.25 3.04
N TRP A 197 3.72 -7.26 4.34
CA TRP A 197 2.58 -7.91 4.95
C TRP A 197 1.49 -6.91 5.27
N TRP A 198 0.28 -7.21 4.83
CA TRP A 198 -0.88 -6.36 5.02
C TRP A 198 -1.97 -7.12 5.76
N LEU A 199 -2.67 -6.44 6.65
CA LEU A 199 -3.99 -6.85 7.10
C LEU A 199 -4.98 -6.48 6.00
N ALA A 200 -5.73 -7.44 5.51
CA ALA A 200 -6.73 -7.22 4.47
C ALA A 200 -8.11 -7.62 5.00
N THR A 201 -9.04 -6.66 4.96
CA THR A 201 -10.42 -6.86 5.40
C THR A 201 -11.39 -6.41 4.32
N GLU A 202 -12.48 -7.13 4.16
CA GLU A 202 -13.50 -6.82 3.16
C GLU A 202 -14.88 -7.23 3.65
N LEU A 203 -15.87 -6.37 3.41
CA LEU A 203 -17.29 -6.67 3.54
C LEU A 203 -17.95 -6.55 2.18
N SER A 204 -18.52 -7.62 1.70
CA SER A 204 -19.10 -7.71 0.36
C SER A 204 -20.55 -8.22 0.40
N TYR A 205 -21.33 -7.80 -0.59
CA TYR A 205 -22.70 -8.24 -0.81
C TYR A 205 -22.83 -8.94 -2.16
N ARG A 206 -23.41 -10.15 -2.15
CA ARG A 206 -23.66 -10.97 -3.35
C ARG A 206 -25.01 -10.68 -3.95
N ILE A 207 -25.04 -10.27 -5.21
CA ILE A 207 -26.23 -10.06 -6.01
C ILE A 207 -26.32 -11.23 -6.99
N PRO A 208 -27.29 -12.15 -6.86
CA PRO A 208 -27.43 -13.25 -7.80
C PRO A 208 -27.84 -12.72 -9.18
N LEU A 209 -27.13 -13.13 -10.20
CA LEU A 209 -27.45 -12.80 -11.58
C LEU A 209 -28.30 -13.93 -12.18
N HIS A 210 -29.17 -13.56 -13.11
CA HIS A 210 -29.94 -14.55 -13.83
C HIS A 210 -29.02 -15.36 -14.75
N THR A 211 -28.85 -16.64 -14.48
CA THR A 211 -27.95 -17.50 -15.26
C THR A 211 -28.64 -18.15 -16.43
N TRP A 212 -28.08 -17.99 -17.61
CA TRP A 212 -28.54 -18.65 -18.84
C TRP A 212 -28.14 -20.13 -18.88
N SER A 213 -27.26 -20.56 -17.98
CA SER A 213 -26.76 -21.93 -17.88
C SER A 213 -27.34 -22.63 -16.64
N ARG A 214 -27.82 -23.88 -16.84
CA ARG A 214 -28.30 -24.73 -15.73
C ARG A 214 -27.18 -25.22 -14.79
N ASN A 215 -25.90 -25.06 -15.19
CA ASN A 215 -24.78 -25.68 -14.53
C ASN A 215 -23.93 -24.72 -13.67
N HIS A 216 -24.19 -23.40 -13.73
CA HIS A 216 -23.39 -22.42 -13.01
C HIS A 216 -24.28 -21.35 -12.40
N ARG A 217 -23.95 -20.91 -11.19
CA ARG A 217 -24.50 -19.69 -10.58
C ARG A 217 -23.52 -18.56 -10.77
N SER A 218 -24.00 -17.41 -11.17
CA SER A 218 -23.20 -16.20 -11.28
C SER A 218 -23.70 -15.13 -10.33
N TYR A 219 -22.75 -14.36 -9.82
CA TYR A 219 -23.01 -13.30 -8.86
C TYR A 219 -22.25 -12.04 -9.28
N LEU A 220 -22.90 -10.91 -9.07
CA LEU A 220 -22.21 -9.64 -8.96
C LEU A 220 -21.90 -9.41 -7.48
N ILE A 221 -20.64 -9.15 -7.16
CA ILE A 221 -20.20 -8.90 -5.78
C ILE A 221 -19.78 -7.45 -5.68
N VAL A 222 -20.40 -6.71 -4.78
CA VAL A 222 -20.07 -5.33 -4.46
C VAL A 222 -19.59 -5.30 -3.01
N GLY A 223 -18.42 -4.74 -2.77
CA GLY A 223 -17.82 -4.71 -1.44
C GLY A 223 -17.12 -3.42 -1.11
N ALA A 224 -16.90 -3.21 0.18
CA ALA A 224 -15.98 -2.23 0.73
C ALA A 224 -14.81 -2.97 1.35
N TYR A 225 -13.59 -2.44 1.19
CA TYR A 225 -12.38 -3.04 1.74
C TYR A 225 -11.56 -2.01 2.50
N PHE A 226 -10.77 -2.53 3.44
CA PHE A 226 -9.73 -1.79 4.15
C PHE A 226 -8.51 -2.68 4.29
N ASP A 227 -7.39 -2.22 3.74
CA ASP A 227 -6.10 -2.88 3.80
C ASP A 227 -5.11 -2.00 4.56
N TYR A 228 -4.30 -2.58 5.43
CA TYR A 228 -3.30 -1.87 6.23
C TYR A 228 -1.97 -2.60 6.21
N CYS A 229 -0.92 -1.92 5.77
CA CYS A 229 0.45 -2.44 5.77
C CYS A 229 1.03 -2.41 7.18
N PHE A 230 1.35 -3.56 7.74
CA PHE A 230 2.03 -3.64 9.04
C PHE A 230 3.53 -3.94 8.94
N THR A 231 4.06 -4.03 7.72
CA THR A 231 5.50 -4.00 7.47
C THR A 231 5.90 -2.55 7.18
N PRO A 232 6.35 -1.77 8.18
CA PRO A 232 6.69 -0.39 7.95
C PRO A 232 7.89 -0.30 7.02
N TYR A 233 7.84 0.63 6.08
CA TYR A 233 9.02 1.06 5.36
C TYR A 233 9.80 2.02 6.26
N SER A 234 11.02 1.65 6.60
CA SER A 234 11.96 2.55 7.24
C SER A 234 12.96 2.96 6.17
N PRO A 235 13.02 4.23 5.79
CA PRO A 235 14.02 4.66 4.84
C PRO A 235 15.42 4.35 5.39
N VAL A 236 16.30 3.88 4.53
CA VAL A 236 17.70 3.67 4.88
C VAL A 236 18.23 5.02 5.35
N HIS A 237 18.96 5.03 6.46
CA HIS A 237 19.63 6.24 6.94
C HIS A 237 20.56 6.74 5.82
N SER A 238 20.10 7.68 5.01
CA SER A 238 20.95 8.41 4.12
C SER A 238 21.75 9.41 4.96
N SER A 239 23.01 9.59 4.62
CA SER A 239 23.84 10.66 5.18
C SER A 239 23.38 12.06 4.73
N VAL A 240 22.18 12.18 4.17
CA VAL A 240 21.64 13.42 3.64
C VAL A 240 21.09 14.27 4.78
N GLU A 241 21.77 15.36 5.03
CA GLU A 241 21.47 16.24 6.17
C GLU A 241 20.28 17.17 5.92
N SER A 242 19.88 17.40 4.67
CA SER A 242 18.89 18.40 4.33
C SER A 242 18.07 18.04 3.08
N MET A 243 16.93 18.69 2.90
CA MET A 243 16.05 18.49 1.73
C MET A 243 16.62 19.14 0.46
N ILE A 244 17.26 20.29 0.58
CA ILE A 244 18.00 20.93 -0.51
C ILE A 244 19.47 20.82 -0.18
N MET A 245 20.25 20.20 -1.06
CA MET A 245 21.71 20.12 -0.95
C MET A 245 22.34 20.90 -2.10
N LEU A 246 23.40 21.60 -1.80
CA LEU A 246 24.33 22.12 -2.78
C LEU A 246 25.39 21.05 -3.04
N SER A 247 25.41 20.51 -4.24
CA SER A 247 26.48 19.57 -4.66
C SER A 247 27.63 20.35 -5.23
N ASP A 248 28.82 20.15 -4.65
CA ASP A 248 30.05 20.61 -5.24
C ASP A 248 30.49 19.65 -6.34
N THR A 249 30.44 20.10 -7.59
CA THR A 249 31.06 19.36 -8.69
C THR A 249 32.52 19.78 -8.78
N ARG A 250 33.43 18.85 -8.50
CA ARG A 250 34.91 19.03 -8.54
C ARG A 250 35.47 19.63 -9.84
N ASP A 251 34.66 19.83 -10.86
CA ASP A 251 35.03 20.35 -12.17
C ASP A 251 34.63 21.82 -12.38
N GLY A 252 34.60 22.62 -11.30
CA GLY A 252 34.60 24.07 -11.39
C GLY A 252 33.40 24.68 -12.10
N PHE A 253 32.20 24.60 -11.51
CA PHE A 253 30.94 25.20 -11.89
C PHE A 253 29.93 24.29 -12.63
N PRO A 254 28.65 24.41 -12.28
CA PRO A 254 28.06 25.19 -11.17
C PRO A 254 27.62 24.30 -9.99
N LEU A 255 27.56 24.87 -8.79
CA LEU A 255 26.83 24.30 -7.64
C LEU A 255 25.46 23.75 -8.10
N GLN A 256 25.34 22.46 -8.15
CA GLN A 256 24.04 21.83 -8.48
C GLN A 256 23.18 21.79 -7.23
N ARG A 257 21.96 22.29 -7.37
CA ARG A 257 20.93 22.19 -6.35
C ARG A 257 20.28 20.81 -6.47
N LEU A 258 20.43 19.99 -5.47
CA LEU A 258 19.80 18.66 -5.42
C LEU A 258 18.62 18.71 -4.45
N LEU A 259 17.47 18.23 -4.90
CA LEU A 259 16.29 18.06 -4.08
C LEU A 259 16.20 16.60 -3.65
N THR A 260 16.21 16.38 -2.35
CA THR A 260 16.21 15.04 -1.74
C THR A 260 14.78 14.62 -1.42
N PRO A 261 14.41 13.33 -1.62
CA PRO A 261 13.10 12.81 -1.23
C PRO A 261 12.79 13.05 0.24
N VAL A 262 11.55 13.39 0.56
CA VAL A 262 11.09 13.62 1.94
C VAL A 262 11.36 12.41 2.86
N MET A 263 11.27 11.20 2.32
CA MET A 263 11.55 9.98 3.08
C MET A 263 13.02 9.85 3.49
N GLU A 264 13.95 10.45 2.74
CA GLU A 264 15.39 10.36 2.96
C GLU A 264 15.96 11.60 3.65
N ALA A 265 15.23 12.71 3.59
CA ALA A 265 15.69 13.99 4.12
C ALA A 265 15.62 14.04 5.66
N THR A 266 16.58 14.75 6.24
CA THR A 266 16.60 15.06 7.66
C THR A 266 16.45 16.57 7.87
N ARG A 267 16.03 16.96 9.06
CA ARG A 267 16.04 18.34 9.54
C ARG A 267 16.74 18.38 10.88
N GLN A 268 17.83 19.14 10.98
CA GLN A 268 18.64 19.22 12.21
C GLN A 268 18.99 17.83 12.77
N GLY A 269 19.41 16.91 11.91
CA GLY A 269 19.77 15.53 12.27
C GLY A 269 18.59 14.60 12.62
N ARG A 270 17.34 15.06 12.47
CA ARG A 270 16.14 14.23 12.69
C ARG A 270 15.46 13.92 11.36
N GLN A 271 15.16 12.67 11.13
CA GLN A 271 14.41 12.25 9.95
C GLN A 271 13.05 12.93 9.91
N LEU A 272 12.65 13.43 8.74
CA LEU A 272 11.31 14.00 8.50
C LEU A 272 10.23 12.94 8.63
N VAL A 273 10.56 11.71 8.26
CA VAL A 273 9.66 10.56 8.27
C VAL A 273 10.39 9.37 8.88
N SER A 274 9.98 8.92 10.05
CA SER A 274 10.68 7.84 10.75
C SER A 274 10.24 6.44 10.32
N GLN A 275 8.95 6.24 10.09
CA GLN A 275 8.35 4.98 9.65
C GLN A 275 7.10 5.27 8.83
N CYS A 276 6.97 4.61 7.69
CA CYS A 276 5.81 4.73 6.81
C CYS A 276 5.11 3.40 6.66
N ALA A 277 3.82 3.38 6.92
CA ALA A 277 2.95 2.27 6.56
C ALA A 277 1.85 2.78 5.64
N LEU A 278 1.54 2.05 4.58
CA LEU A 278 0.43 2.36 3.69
C LEU A 278 -0.88 1.83 4.26
N PHE A 279 -1.95 2.53 4.00
CA PHE A 279 -3.30 2.02 4.17
C PHE A 279 -4.14 2.35 2.95
N ASP A 280 -5.10 1.48 2.67
CA ASP A 280 -6.04 1.62 1.56
C ASP A 280 -7.46 1.41 2.06
N VAL A 281 -8.38 2.22 1.55
CA VAL A 281 -9.81 2.04 1.77
C VAL A 281 -10.56 2.31 0.47
N GLY A 282 -11.51 1.46 0.13
CA GLY A 282 -12.21 1.64 -1.14
C GLY A 282 -13.37 0.69 -1.34
N ILE A 283 -13.81 0.65 -2.59
CA ILE A 283 -14.89 -0.20 -3.06
C ILE A 283 -14.37 -1.20 -4.08
N LYS A 284 -15.05 -2.33 -4.16
CA LYS A 284 -14.75 -3.43 -5.06
C LYS A 284 -16.00 -3.81 -5.84
N LEU A 285 -15.81 -4.13 -7.11
CA LEU A 285 -16.84 -4.69 -7.98
C LEU A 285 -16.25 -5.94 -8.65
N SER A 286 -16.91 -7.07 -8.47
CA SER A 286 -16.45 -8.35 -9.00
C SER A 286 -17.57 -9.16 -9.58
N TYR A 287 -17.24 -9.95 -10.57
CA TYR A 287 -18.06 -11.02 -11.11
C TYR A 287 -17.58 -12.35 -10.58
N ALA A 288 -18.47 -13.16 -10.02
CA ALA A 288 -18.13 -14.46 -9.47
C ALA A 288 -18.96 -15.58 -10.11
N LEU A 289 -18.27 -16.69 -10.35
CA LEU A 289 -18.86 -17.93 -10.84
C LEU A 289 -18.78 -18.99 -9.74
N SER A 290 -19.90 -19.66 -9.49
CA SER A 290 -19.94 -20.88 -8.68
C SER A 290 -20.37 -22.05 -9.54
N PRO A 291 -19.52 -23.09 -9.69
CA PRO A 291 -19.95 -24.33 -10.33
C PRO A 291 -21.14 -24.89 -9.58
N TYR A 292 -22.17 -25.25 -10.29
CA TYR A 292 -23.40 -25.78 -9.70
C TYR A 292 -23.30 -27.28 -9.54
N ASP A 293 -23.26 -27.79 -8.30
CA ASP A 293 -23.36 -29.20 -8.04
C ASP A 293 -24.85 -29.62 -8.01
N ARG A 294 -25.26 -30.53 -8.92
CA ARG A 294 -26.62 -31.04 -9.03
C ARG A 294 -27.11 -31.75 -7.76
N GLU A 295 -26.19 -32.33 -6.99
CA GLU A 295 -26.54 -33.09 -5.78
C GLU A 295 -27.04 -32.20 -4.65
N THR A 296 -26.63 -30.96 -4.57
CA THR A 296 -27.05 -30.03 -3.52
C THR A 296 -28.51 -29.60 -3.64
N ARG A 297 -29.13 -29.74 -4.83
CA ARG A 297 -30.55 -29.36 -5.07
C ARG A 297 -31.53 -30.28 -4.39
N GLN A 298 -31.20 -31.54 -4.15
CA GLN A 298 -32.12 -32.50 -3.57
C GLN A 298 -32.22 -32.44 -2.04
N LYS A 299 -31.24 -31.81 -1.37
CA LYS A 299 -31.16 -31.76 0.11
C LYS A 299 -31.55 -30.42 0.74
N SER A 300 -31.66 -29.35 -0.02
CA SER A 300 -32.14 -28.07 0.50
C SER A 300 -33.69 -28.06 0.46
N PHE A 301 -34.24 -28.22 1.63
CA PHE A 301 -35.63 -28.19 2.04
C PHE A 301 -36.46 -29.47 1.84
N PRO A 302 -36.48 -30.36 2.82
CA PRO A 302 -37.73 -31.01 3.10
C PRO A 302 -38.65 -29.91 3.67
N CYS A 303 -39.61 -29.41 2.86
CA CYS A 303 -40.79 -28.78 3.41
C CYS A 303 -41.44 -29.79 4.37
N ARG A 304 -41.11 -29.72 5.64
CA ARG A 304 -41.98 -30.26 6.69
C ARG A 304 -43.20 -29.34 6.77
N CYS A 305 -44.12 -29.52 5.87
CA CYS A 305 -45.48 -29.12 6.15
C CYS A 305 -45.89 -29.94 7.38
N LEU A 306 -45.88 -29.34 8.54
CA LEU A 306 -46.55 -29.88 9.72
C LEU A 306 -48.01 -30.04 9.37
N PRO A 307 -48.60 -31.23 9.46
CA PRO A 307 -50.04 -31.38 9.32
C PRO A 307 -50.65 -30.67 10.53
N PHE A 308 -51.37 -29.58 10.26
CA PHE A 308 -52.34 -29.07 11.23
C PHE A 308 -53.37 -30.15 11.44
N SER A 309 -53.28 -30.92 12.51
CA SER A 309 -54.35 -31.73 13.02
C SER A 309 -55.38 -30.80 13.65
N ARG A 310 -56.61 -30.90 13.13
CA ARG A 310 -57.81 -30.39 13.79
C ARG A 310 -58.02 -31.06 15.14
#